data_1fa6b977f51ec9849410966e10573f01
#
_entry.id   1fa6b977f51ec9849410966e10573f01
#
_cell.length_a   1.000
_cell.length_b   1.000
_cell.length_c   1.000
_cell.angle_alpha   90.00
_cell.angle_beta   90.00
_cell.angle_gamma   90.00
#
_symmetry.space_group_name_H-M   'P 1'
#
loop_
_entity.id
_entity.type
_entity.pdbx_description
1 polymer ?
#
loop_
_entity_poly.entity_id
_entity_poly.type
_entity_poly.pdbx_seq_one_letter_code
_entity_poly.pdbx_strand_id
1 'polypeptide(L)'
;MNNFLKENKIGIFIITRYNSKRLRQKASIKISNQINLTELLIERMKYYFNNFDITICTSKRNNNINFYKKIGTKYEVDVFFGPEKNMIKRVIDCMEKKNLKHFVRVTGDNPMTDPLAILNLAKNHIKNKNEYTYTDSLPHGMKPEIFSLAGLKKNIKKIVNLNST
;
A
#
# COMPACT_ATOMS: atom_id res chain seq x y z
N MET A 1 -16.18 -10.12 -4.09
CA MET A 1 -14.99 -9.30 -4.36
C MET A 1 -13.78 -9.76 -3.53
N ASN A 2 -13.92 -9.92 -2.24
CA ASN A 2 -12.82 -10.27 -1.32
C ASN A 2 -12.24 -11.67 -1.52
N ASN A 3 -13.05 -12.65 -1.95
CA ASN A 3 -12.58 -14.04 -2.11
C ASN A 3 -11.47 -14.16 -3.17
N PHE A 4 -11.61 -13.50 -4.32
CA PHE A 4 -10.59 -13.52 -5.36
C PHE A 4 -9.23 -13.00 -4.86
N LEU A 5 -9.22 -11.89 -4.13
CA LEU A 5 -7.99 -11.32 -3.59
C LEU A 5 -7.36 -12.23 -2.53
N LYS A 6 -8.17 -12.83 -1.65
CA LYS A 6 -7.71 -13.78 -0.61
C LYS A 6 -7.13 -15.06 -1.21
N GLU A 7 -7.83 -15.68 -2.13
CA GLU A 7 -7.39 -16.92 -2.81
C GLU A 7 -6.05 -16.73 -3.53
N ASN A 8 -5.83 -15.55 -4.12
CA ASN A 8 -4.59 -15.21 -4.81
C ASN A 8 -3.53 -14.57 -3.89
N LYS A 9 -3.75 -14.53 -2.57
CA LYS A 9 -2.82 -13.95 -1.57
C LYS A 9 -2.39 -12.52 -1.94
N ILE A 10 -3.36 -11.67 -2.28
CA ILE A 10 -3.15 -10.26 -2.61
C ILE A 10 -3.52 -9.43 -1.39
N GLY A 11 -2.64 -8.53 -0.91
CA GLY A 11 -2.93 -7.55 0.15
C GLY A 11 -3.08 -6.14 -0.41
N ILE A 12 -3.77 -5.25 0.28
CA ILE A 12 -3.82 -3.80 -0.04
C ILE A 12 -2.92 -3.06 0.93
N PHE A 13 -1.84 -2.45 0.43
CA PHE A 13 -0.90 -1.68 1.24
C PHE A 13 -1.05 -0.19 1.01
N ILE A 14 -1.43 0.52 2.07
CA ILE A 14 -1.41 1.98 2.12
C ILE A 14 0.01 2.41 2.45
N ILE A 15 0.78 2.75 1.41
CA ILE A 15 2.16 3.21 1.55
C ILE A 15 2.15 4.69 1.95
N THR A 16 2.62 4.99 3.13
CA THR A 16 2.56 6.35 3.66
C THR A 16 3.70 6.65 4.64
N ARG A 17 3.92 7.94 4.90
CA ARG A 17 4.84 8.43 5.93
C ARG A 17 4.33 9.75 6.49
N TYR A 18 4.48 9.96 7.80
CA TYR A 18 4.06 11.17 8.47
C TYR A 18 4.80 12.40 7.94
N ASN A 19 6.14 12.31 7.81
CA ASN A 19 6.97 13.39 7.32
C ASN A 19 7.12 13.30 5.79
N SER A 20 6.57 14.28 5.08
CA SER A 20 6.79 14.51 3.64
C SER A 20 7.73 15.70 3.45
N LYS A 21 8.70 15.58 2.51
CA LYS A 21 9.62 16.70 2.22
C LYS A 21 8.93 17.87 1.51
N ARG A 22 7.96 17.60 0.62
CA ARG A 22 7.26 18.60 -0.19
C ARG A 22 6.18 19.35 0.60
N LEU A 23 5.38 18.62 1.37
CA LEU A 23 4.35 19.18 2.24
C LEU A 23 4.48 18.49 3.60
N ARG A 24 4.93 19.25 4.59
CA ARG A 24 5.11 18.69 5.95
C ARG A 24 3.81 18.12 6.47
N GLN A 25 3.89 16.90 7.03
CA GLN A 25 2.76 16.22 7.66
C GLN A 25 1.53 16.00 6.74
N LYS A 26 1.73 15.89 5.42
CA LYS A 26 0.64 15.75 4.44
C LYS A 26 -0.40 14.67 4.84
N ALA A 27 0.06 13.55 5.37
CA ALA A 27 -0.82 12.45 5.79
C ALA A 27 -1.73 12.80 6.99
N SER A 28 -1.34 13.79 7.80
CA SER A 28 -2.10 14.24 8.99
C SER A 28 -2.94 15.50 8.74
N ILE A 29 -2.87 16.09 7.55
CA ILE A 29 -3.70 17.25 7.20
C ILE A 29 -5.16 16.82 7.27
N LYS A 30 -5.92 17.51 8.12
CA LYS A 30 -7.36 17.30 8.24
C LYS A 30 -8.08 17.89 7.02
N ILE A 31 -8.94 17.08 6.40
CA ILE A 31 -9.80 17.50 5.29
C ILE A 31 -11.12 18.04 5.83
N SER A 32 -11.48 17.61 7.03
CA SER A 32 -12.60 18.09 7.82
C SER A 32 -12.19 18.14 9.28
N ASN A 33 -13.07 18.59 10.16
CA ASN A 33 -12.77 18.61 11.60
C ASN A 33 -12.49 17.22 12.20
N GLN A 34 -12.77 16.14 11.49
CA GLN A 34 -12.76 14.80 12.05
C GLN A 34 -11.77 13.83 11.40
N ILE A 35 -11.46 13.95 10.10
CA ILE A 35 -10.63 12.97 9.37
C ILE A 35 -9.52 13.61 8.54
N ASN A 36 -8.42 12.89 8.36
CA ASN A 36 -7.32 13.24 7.47
C ASN A 36 -7.34 12.40 6.17
N LEU A 37 -6.42 12.72 5.24
CA LEU A 37 -6.35 12.04 3.94
C LEU A 37 -6.18 10.51 4.05
N THR A 38 -5.34 10.05 4.98
CA THR A 38 -5.11 8.61 5.18
C THR A 38 -6.36 7.93 5.76
N GLU A 39 -7.04 8.58 6.68
CA GLU A 39 -8.28 8.07 7.27
C GLU A 39 -9.39 7.97 6.22
N LEU A 40 -9.60 9.02 5.40
CA LEU A 40 -10.58 8.97 4.30
C LEU A 40 -10.29 7.81 3.34
N LEU A 41 -9.01 7.60 2.98
CA LEU A 41 -8.62 6.48 2.13
C LEU A 41 -8.97 5.13 2.76
N ILE A 42 -8.70 4.96 4.07
CA ILE A 42 -9.02 3.73 4.79
C ILE A 42 -10.54 3.49 4.81
N GLU A 43 -11.35 4.50 5.12
CA GLU A 43 -12.81 4.39 5.13
C GLU A 43 -13.33 3.94 3.75
N ARG A 44 -12.85 4.56 2.66
CA ARG A 44 -13.19 4.16 1.30
C ARG A 44 -12.78 2.73 0.98
N MET A 45 -11.56 2.34 1.33
CA MET A 45 -11.10 0.96 1.09
C MET A 45 -11.89 -0.05 1.92
N LYS A 46 -12.20 0.23 3.20
CA LYS A 46 -13.04 -0.64 4.05
C LYS A 46 -14.46 -0.75 3.54
N TYR A 47 -15.05 0.31 3.02
CA TYR A 47 -16.39 0.28 2.43
C TYR A 47 -16.50 -0.73 1.27
N TYR A 48 -15.50 -0.75 0.37
CA TYR A 48 -15.47 -1.65 -0.78
C TYR A 48 -14.89 -3.04 -0.48
N PHE A 49 -13.93 -3.12 0.44
CA PHE A 49 -13.19 -4.32 0.78
C PHE A 49 -13.40 -4.70 2.25
N ASN A 50 -14.67 -4.77 2.67
CA ASN A 50 -15.04 -5.15 4.03
C ASN A 50 -14.37 -6.48 4.45
N ASN A 51 -13.78 -6.53 5.66
CA ASN A 51 -13.02 -7.70 6.18
C ASN A 51 -11.86 -8.17 5.30
N PHE A 52 -11.26 -7.27 4.53
CA PHE A 52 -10.08 -7.57 3.72
C PHE A 52 -8.79 -7.09 4.40
N ASP A 53 -7.66 -7.72 4.03
CA ASP A 53 -6.34 -7.37 4.56
C ASP A 53 -5.85 -6.03 4.00
N ILE A 54 -6.20 -4.94 4.69
CA ILE A 54 -5.69 -3.59 4.45
C ILE A 54 -4.61 -3.31 5.47
N THR A 55 -3.41 -2.98 5.02
CA THR A 55 -2.27 -2.71 5.90
C THR A 55 -1.68 -1.34 5.64
N ILE A 56 -1.54 -0.52 6.66
CA ILE A 56 -0.73 0.70 6.61
C ILE A 56 0.74 0.28 6.66
N CYS A 57 1.48 0.50 5.57
CA CYS A 57 2.90 0.16 5.48
C CYS A 57 3.75 1.43 5.55
N THR A 58 4.37 1.68 6.71
CA THR A 58 5.09 2.92 7.01
C THR A 58 6.48 2.67 7.60
N SER A 59 7.30 3.74 7.72
CA SER A 59 8.64 3.63 8.27
C SER A 59 8.64 3.61 9.80
N LYS A 60 9.64 2.92 10.39
CA LYS A 60 9.85 2.84 11.84
C LYS A 60 10.51 4.13 12.35
N ARG A 61 9.74 5.21 12.43
CA ARG A 61 10.10 6.48 13.07
C ARG A 61 9.11 6.77 14.19
N ASN A 62 9.56 7.40 15.29
CA ASN A 62 8.71 7.67 16.45
C ASN A 62 7.40 8.38 16.10
N ASN A 63 7.48 9.46 15.31
CA ASN A 63 6.28 10.19 14.89
C ASN A 63 5.32 9.34 14.03
N ASN A 64 5.86 8.48 13.14
CA ASN A 64 5.04 7.54 12.38
C ASN A 64 4.39 6.51 13.30
N ILE A 65 5.14 5.96 14.24
CA ILE A 65 4.63 4.92 15.14
C ILE A 65 3.42 5.41 15.90
N ASN A 66 3.53 6.55 16.59
CA ASN A 66 2.44 7.09 17.39
C ASN A 66 1.22 7.46 16.54
N PHE A 67 1.43 8.10 15.40
CA PHE A 67 0.36 8.54 14.52
C PHE A 67 -0.39 7.37 13.90
N TYR A 68 0.33 6.43 13.27
CA TYR A 68 -0.33 5.33 12.56
C TYR A 68 -0.85 4.22 13.46
N LYS A 69 -0.29 4.03 14.67
CA LYS A 69 -0.91 3.14 15.68
C LYS A 69 -2.30 3.62 16.06
N LYS A 70 -2.49 4.92 16.31
CA LYS A 70 -3.81 5.49 16.62
C LYS A 70 -4.81 5.25 15.49
N ILE A 71 -4.39 5.46 14.24
CA ILE A 71 -5.23 5.20 13.06
C ILE A 71 -5.53 3.71 12.94
N GLY A 72 -4.53 2.84 13.09
CA GLY A 72 -4.70 1.39 13.04
C GLY A 72 -5.72 0.89 14.05
N THR A 73 -5.63 1.34 15.30
CA THR A 73 -6.61 1.01 16.36
C THR A 73 -8.00 1.56 16.04
N LYS A 74 -8.11 2.83 15.62
CA LYS A 74 -9.41 3.47 15.33
C LYS A 74 -10.16 2.76 14.20
N TYR A 75 -9.45 2.32 13.17
CA TYR A 75 -10.05 1.72 11.97
C TYR A 75 -9.91 0.20 11.89
N GLU A 76 -9.35 -0.43 12.92
CA GLU A 76 -9.10 -1.89 12.94
C GLU A 76 -8.36 -2.37 11.69
N VAL A 77 -7.29 -1.66 11.31
CA VAL A 77 -6.40 -2.02 10.21
C VAL A 77 -4.99 -2.27 10.72
N ASP A 78 -4.31 -3.24 10.13
CA ASP A 78 -2.94 -3.55 10.49
C ASP A 78 -1.98 -2.41 10.16
N VAL A 79 -0.96 -2.25 11.00
CA VAL A 79 0.12 -1.30 10.76
C VAL A 79 1.46 -2.02 10.77
N PHE A 80 2.17 -1.98 9.65
CA PHE A 80 3.52 -2.51 9.53
C PHE A 80 4.55 -1.39 9.55
N PHE A 81 5.50 -1.48 10.49
CA PHE A 81 6.62 -0.56 10.63
C PHE A 81 7.91 -1.21 10.16
N GLY A 82 8.48 -0.74 9.06
CA GLY A 82 9.70 -1.29 8.48
C GLY A 82 10.81 -0.26 8.25
N PRO A 83 11.88 -0.63 7.53
CA PRO A 83 13.05 0.23 7.28
C PRO A 83 12.65 1.59 6.71
N GLU A 84 13.29 2.67 7.21
CA GLU A 84 12.96 4.03 6.77
C GLU A 84 13.47 4.35 5.37
N LYS A 85 14.75 4.06 5.13
CA LYS A 85 15.43 4.44 3.88
C LYS A 85 15.13 3.52 2.70
N ASN A 86 14.69 2.29 2.97
CA ASN A 86 14.43 1.29 1.92
C ASN A 86 12.95 0.88 1.90
N MET A 87 12.17 1.57 1.07
CA MET A 87 10.74 1.30 0.90
C MET A 87 10.48 -0.10 0.34
N ILE A 88 11.29 -0.55 -0.63
CA ILE A 88 11.08 -1.85 -1.28
C ILE A 88 11.30 -2.97 -0.26
N LYS A 89 12.39 -2.90 0.52
CA LYS A 89 12.62 -3.86 1.60
C LYS A 89 11.47 -3.87 2.60
N ARG A 90 10.98 -2.71 3.02
CA ARG A 90 9.82 -2.60 3.92
C ARG A 90 8.59 -3.31 3.39
N VAL A 91 8.29 -3.15 2.10
CA VAL A 91 7.15 -3.81 1.45
C VAL A 91 7.36 -5.32 1.40
N ILE A 92 8.55 -5.79 1.02
CA ILE A 92 8.89 -7.22 0.99
C ILE A 92 8.73 -7.84 2.39
N ASP A 93 9.32 -7.21 3.42
CA ASP A 93 9.24 -7.70 4.80
C ASP A 93 7.77 -7.79 5.28
N CYS A 94 6.93 -6.82 4.87
CA CYS A 94 5.50 -6.83 5.18
C CYS A 94 4.78 -7.98 4.46
N MET A 95 5.04 -8.17 3.17
CA MET A 95 4.43 -9.25 2.37
C MET A 95 4.80 -10.63 2.92
N GLU A 96 6.06 -10.86 3.27
CA GLU A 96 6.55 -12.12 3.85
C GLU A 96 5.90 -12.38 5.21
N LYS A 97 5.87 -11.39 6.11
CA LYS A 97 5.21 -11.52 7.41
C LYS A 97 3.74 -11.90 7.28
N LYS A 98 3.05 -11.44 6.25
CA LYS A 98 1.63 -11.69 5.99
C LYS A 98 1.38 -12.87 5.03
N ASN A 99 2.41 -13.57 4.59
CA ASN A 99 2.32 -14.68 3.64
C ASN A 99 1.59 -14.31 2.34
N LEU A 100 1.85 -13.09 1.82
CA LEU A 100 1.27 -12.57 0.59
C LEU A 100 2.15 -12.85 -0.62
N LYS A 101 1.54 -13.11 -1.77
CA LYS A 101 2.22 -13.28 -3.06
C LYS A 101 2.23 -11.97 -3.88
N HIS A 102 1.21 -11.16 -3.72
CA HIS A 102 1.03 -9.91 -4.43
C HIS A 102 0.56 -8.82 -3.48
N PHE A 103 0.80 -7.56 -3.82
CA PHE A 103 0.19 -6.44 -3.11
C PHE A 103 -0.26 -5.34 -4.07
N VAL A 104 -1.36 -4.70 -3.71
CA VAL A 104 -1.82 -3.46 -4.32
C VAL A 104 -1.18 -2.30 -3.60
N ARG A 105 -0.45 -1.48 -4.32
CA ARG A 105 0.10 -0.23 -3.81
C ARG A 105 -0.94 0.88 -3.93
N VAL A 106 -1.30 1.45 -2.80
CA VAL A 106 -2.07 2.67 -2.69
C VAL A 106 -1.27 3.68 -1.88
N THR A 107 -1.19 4.93 -2.30
CA THR A 107 -0.45 5.95 -1.54
C THR A 107 -1.37 6.68 -0.57
N GLY A 108 -0.94 6.85 0.67
CA GLY A 108 -1.77 7.40 1.76
C GLY A 108 -2.23 8.84 1.58
N ASP A 109 -1.74 9.50 0.55
CA ASP A 109 -2.12 10.86 0.15
C ASP A 109 -3.01 10.91 -1.11
N ASN A 110 -3.46 9.74 -1.61
CA ASN A 110 -4.36 9.60 -2.74
C ASN A 110 -5.71 9.01 -2.31
N PRO A 111 -6.56 9.75 -1.59
CA PRO A 111 -7.84 9.24 -1.09
C PRO A 111 -8.82 8.87 -2.20
N MET A 112 -8.59 9.36 -3.42
CA MET A 112 -9.44 9.09 -4.58
C MET A 112 -9.04 7.83 -5.36
N THR A 113 -8.08 7.02 -4.87
CA THR A 113 -7.77 5.73 -5.50
C THR A 113 -9.05 4.92 -5.73
N ASP A 114 -9.23 4.42 -6.95
CA ASP A 114 -10.47 3.73 -7.35
C ASP A 114 -10.44 2.26 -6.89
N PRO A 115 -11.35 1.84 -5.99
CA PRO A 115 -11.43 0.46 -5.54
C PRO A 115 -11.85 -0.54 -6.63
N LEU A 116 -12.67 -0.12 -7.60
CA LEU A 116 -13.08 -0.99 -8.71
C LEU A 116 -11.91 -1.26 -9.65
N ALA A 117 -11.07 -0.25 -9.89
CA ALA A 117 -9.84 -0.43 -10.65
C ALA A 117 -8.88 -1.42 -9.98
N ILE A 118 -8.82 -1.49 -8.66
CA ILE A 118 -8.03 -2.49 -7.93
C ILE A 118 -8.42 -3.90 -8.34
N LEU A 119 -9.71 -4.22 -8.39
CA LEU A 119 -10.19 -5.55 -8.77
C LEU A 119 -9.89 -5.91 -10.21
N ASN A 120 -10.14 -4.97 -11.13
CA ASN A 120 -9.90 -5.19 -12.55
C ASN A 120 -8.39 -5.39 -12.80
N LEU A 121 -7.56 -4.58 -12.15
CA LEU A 121 -6.11 -4.73 -12.22
C LEU A 121 -5.65 -6.08 -11.65
N ALA A 122 -6.19 -6.50 -10.50
CA ALA A 122 -5.83 -7.74 -9.85
C ALA A 122 -6.17 -8.96 -10.74
N LYS A 123 -7.35 -8.97 -11.35
CA LYS A 123 -7.75 -10.03 -12.29
C LYS A 123 -6.79 -10.11 -13.49
N ASN A 124 -6.46 -8.95 -14.09
CA ASN A 124 -5.53 -8.89 -15.20
C ASN A 124 -4.11 -9.33 -14.79
N HIS A 125 -3.62 -8.86 -13.64
CA HIS A 125 -2.33 -9.19 -13.08
C HIS A 125 -2.14 -10.71 -12.89
N ILE A 126 -3.11 -11.37 -12.28
CA ILE A 126 -3.08 -12.81 -12.03
C ILE A 126 -3.23 -13.61 -13.33
N LYS A 127 -4.19 -13.25 -14.20
CA LYS A 127 -4.44 -13.93 -15.48
C LYS A 127 -3.18 -13.96 -16.34
N ASN A 128 -2.45 -12.84 -16.42
CA ASN A 128 -1.28 -12.69 -17.27
C ASN A 128 0.04 -13.03 -16.54
N LYS A 129 0.00 -13.45 -15.26
CA LYS A 129 1.17 -13.76 -14.43
C LYS A 129 2.20 -12.62 -14.40
N ASN A 130 1.73 -11.38 -14.36
CA ASN A 130 2.58 -10.20 -14.41
C ASN A 130 3.41 -10.02 -13.13
N GLU A 131 4.61 -9.46 -13.24
CA GLU A 131 5.41 -9.02 -12.09
C GLU A 131 4.97 -7.64 -11.59
N TYR A 132 4.48 -6.78 -12.50
CA TYR A 132 3.96 -5.43 -12.25
C TYR A 132 2.80 -5.13 -13.18
N THR A 133 1.76 -4.47 -12.67
CA THR A 133 0.60 -4.03 -13.44
C THR A 133 0.13 -2.67 -12.94
N TYR A 134 -0.15 -1.77 -13.86
CA TYR A 134 -0.71 -0.45 -13.61
C TYR A 134 -1.76 -0.11 -14.66
N THR A 135 -2.43 1.02 -14.51
CA THR A 135 -3.38 1.54 -15.50
C THR A 135 -3.11 3.01 -15.82
N ASP A 136 -3.22 3.38 -17.09
CA ASP A 136 -3.16 4.76 -17.56
C ASP A 136 -4.54 5.37 -17.82
N SER A 137 -5.59 4.55 -17.76
CA SER A 137 -6.97 4.96 -18.08
C SER A 137 -7.65 5.80 -16.99
N LEU A 138 -6.99 6.01 -15.84
CA LEU A 138 -7.52 6.81 -14.73
C LEU A 138 -6.73 8.10 -14.54
N PRO A 139 -7.35 9.16 -13.99
CA PRO A 139 -6.65 10.38 -13.60
C PRO A 139 -5.52 10.13 -12.61
N HIS A 140 -4.54 11.04 -12.59
CA HIS A 140 -3.46 10.98 -11.61
C HIS A 140 -4.02 11.06 -10.18
N GLY A 141 -3.51 10.22 -9.27
CA GLY A 141 -4.01 10.11 -7.89
C GLY A 141 -5.15 9.10 -7.69
N MET A 142 -5.74 8.56 -8.78
CA MET A 142 -6.76 7.50 -8.71
C MET A 142 -6.20 6.12 -9.06
N LYS A 143 -5.00 6.05 -9.63
CA LYS A 143 -4.40 4.83 -10.19
C LYS A 143 -3.82 3.92 -9.10
N PRO A 144 -4.34 2.70 -8.90
CA PRO A 144 -3.65 1.68 -8.13
C PRO A 144 -2.53 1.03 -8.97
N GLU A 145 -1.59 0.38 -8.29
CA GLU A 145 -0.54 -0.42 -8.91
C GLU A 145 -0.45 -1.77 -8.19
N ILE A 146 -0.11 -2.83 -8.92
CA ILE A 146 0.05 -4.17 -8.33
C ILE A 146 1.45 -4.71 -8.63
N PHE A 147 2.06 -5.31 -7.62
CA PHE A 147 3.37 -5.92 -7.69
C PHE A 147 3.32 -7.36 -7.16
N SER A 148 4.05 -8.25 -7.80
CA SER A 148 4.33 -9.58 -7.26
C SER A 148 5.56 -9.56 -6.34
N LEU A 149 5.56 -10.37 -5.29
CA LEU A 149 6.71 -10.55 -4.40
C LEU A 149 7.93 -11.08 -5.17
N ALA A 150 7.71 -12.02 -6.10
CA ALA A 150 8.76 -12.58 -6.94
C ALA A 150 9.44 -11.49 -7.80
N GLY A 151 8.64 -10.64 -8.46
CA GLY A 151 9.15 -9.53 -9.28
C GLY A 151 9.94 -8.51 -8.45
N LEU A 152 9.46 -8.16 -7.26
CA LEU A 152 10.20 -7.26 -6.37
C LEU A 152 11.57 -7.84 -5.96
N LYS A 153 11.62 -9.12 -5.54
CA LYS A 153 12.86 -9.80 -5.14
C LYS A 153 13.85 -9.91 -6.29
N LYS A 154 13.38 -10.25 -7.48
CA LYS A 154 14.21 -10.34 -8.69
C LYS A 154 14.86 -8.99 -9.04
N ASN A 155 14.10 -7.90 -8.97
CA ASN A 155 14.60 -6.57 -9.33
C ASN A 155 15.57 -5.99 -8.27
N ILE A 156 15.37 -6.25 -6.98
CA ILE A 156 16.34 -5.87 -5.95
C ILE A 156 17.68 -6.55 -6.19
N LYS A 157 17.72 -7.85 -6.49
CA LYS A 157 18.96 -8.56 -6.77
C LYS A 157 19.73 -7.93 -7.95
N LYS A 158 19.03 -7.52 -9.01
CA LYS A 158 19.63 -6.82 -10.15
C LYS A 158 20.28 -5.49 -9.75
N ILE A 159 19.59 -4.67 -8.96
CA ILE A 159 20.10 -3.37 -8.50
C ILE A 159 21.33 -3.54 -7.61
N VAL A 160 21.32 -4.51 -6.70
CA VAL A 160 22.49 -4.80 -5.83
C VAL A 160 23.68 -5.23 -6.66
N ASN A 161 23.51 -6.12 -7.64
CA ASN A 161 24.58 -6.58 -8.51
C ASN A 161 25.18 -5.46 -9.40
N LEU A 162 24.36 -4.51 -9.86
CA LEU A 162 24.82 -3.35 -10.64
C LEU A 162 25.64 -2.35 -9.80
N ASN A 163 25.43 -2.30 -8.49
CA ASN A 163 26.16 -1.41 -7.58
C ASN A 163 27.41 -2.08 -6.98
N SER A 164 27.67 -3.35 -7.29
CA SER A 164 28.82 -4.12 -6.82
C SER A 164 29.90 -4.38 -7.91
N THR A 165 29.69 -3.85 -9.10
CA THR A 165 30.65 -3.75 -10.20
C THR A 165 31.12 -2.31 -10.39
#